data_0e7fa22e2122562c8838e9cd8e832d3e
#
_entry.id   0e7fa22e2122562c8838e9cd8e832d3e
#
_cell.length_a   1.000
_cell.length_b   1.000
_cell.length_c   1.000
_cell.angle_alpha   90.00
_cell.angle_beta   90.00
_cell.angle_gamma   90.00
#
_symmetry.space_group_name_H-M   'P 1'
#
loop_
_entity.id
_entity.type
_entity.pdbx_description
1 polymer ?
#
loop_
_entity_poly.entity_id
_entity_poly.type
_entity_poly.pdbx_seq_one_letter_code
_entity_poly.pdbx_strand_id
1 'polypeptide(L)'
;MSQPSRIAAPGLGRRALLTGATALGLTAGCAQAASAELTVYKTPWCGCCGGWVTHMRRAGFAPKVVEVEDLAPVRQKYGIPFTLSSCHTGVVAGYVVEGHVPPADVARLLRERPKALGLAVPGMPLGSPGMEQPGGAVERFQTLLLLDRSGRTRPFATHG
;
A
#
# COMPACT_ATOMS: atom_id res chain seq x y z
N MET A 1 -58.64 -33.22 71.56
CA MET A 1 -57.20 -33.51 71.62
C MET A 1 -56.78 -34.13 70.32
N SER A 2 -56.40 -33.36 69.33
CA SER A 2 -55.95 -33.85 68.07
C SER A 2 -55.00 -32.84 67.49
N GLN A 3 -53.80 -33.26 67.27
CA GLN A 3 -52.75 -32.46 66.61
C GLN A 3 -52.93 -32.45 65.09
N PRO A 4 -52.67 -31.30 64.41
CA PRO A 4 -52.64 -31.28 63.00
C PRO A 4 -51.22 -31.50 62.48
N SER A 5 -51.17 -32.22 61.43
CA SER A 5 -50.01 -32.61 60.62
C SER A 5 -49.32 -31.43 59.91
N ARG A 6 -47.97 -31.40 59.98
CA ARG A 6 -47.12 -30.45 59.26
C ARG A 6 -46.88 -30.93 57.79
N ILE A 7 -47.22 -30.06 56.87
CA ILE A 7 -46.96 -30.28 55.47
C ILE A 7 -45.61 -29.59 55.14
N ALA A 8 -44.66 -30.37 54.66
CA ALA A 8 -43.36 -29.89 54.19
C ALA A 8 -43.46 -29.24 52.81
N ALA A 9 -42.87 -28.03 52.63
CA ALA A 9 -42.76 -27.36 51.39
C ALA A 9 -41.53 -27.83 50.60
N PRO A 10 -41.58 -28.00 49.26
CA PRO A 10 -40.42 -28.34 48.45
C PRO A 10 -39.55 -27.12 48.14
N GLY A 11 -38.25 -27.29 48.27
CA GLY A 11 -37.22 -26.24 48.02
C GLY A 11 -37.13 -25.83 46.57
N LEU A 12 -37.10 -24.51 46.34
CA LEU A 12 -36.76 -23.91 45.05
C LEU A 12 -35.29 -24.09 44.72
N GLY A 13 -35.01 -24.85 43.69
CA GLY A 13 -33.66 -24.95 43.14
C GLY A 13 -33.22 -23.66 42.45
N ARG A 14 -32.07 -23.11 42.87
CA ARG A 14 -31.40 -21.99 42.28
C ARG A 14 -30.82 -22.41 40.94
N ARG A 15 -31.48 -22.06 39.83
CA ARG A 15 -30.90 -22.14 38.51
C ARG A 15 -29.90 -20.98 38.34
N ALA A 16 -28.61 -21.31 38.36
CA ALA A 16 -27.54 -20.39 37.97
C ALA A 16 -27.60 -20.13 36.47
N LEU A 17 -27.92 -18.89 36.10
CA LEU A 17 -27.81 -18.39 34.74
C LEU A 17 -26.32 -18.07 34.44
N LEU A 18 -25.64 -18.92 33.73
CA LEU A 18 -24.32 -18.64 33.15
C LEU A 18 -24.50 -17.78 31.91
N THR A 19 -24.36 -16.47 32.06
CA THR A 19 -24.23 -15.54 30.91
C THR A 19 -22.81 -15.64 30.34
N GLY A 20 -22.68 -16.38 29.26
CA GLY A 20 -21.45 -16.41 28.46
C GLY A 20 -21.27 -15.09 27.72
N ALA A 21 -20.31 -14.28 28.13
CA ALA A 21 -19.85 -13.12 27.36
C ALA A 21 -18.95 -13.61 26.21
N THR A 22 -19.51 -13.67 25.00
CA THR A 22 -18.73 -13.85 23.79
C THR A 22 -18.00 -12.56 23.46
N ALA A 23 -16.71 -12.49 23.79
CA ALA A 23 -15.81 -11.43 23.33
C ALA A 23 -15.57 -11.61 21.83
N LEU A 24 -16.25 -10.79 20.99
CA LEU A 24 -15.87 -10.63 19.59
C LEU A 24 -14.51 -9.93 19.54
N GLY A 25 -13.46 -10.69 19.30
CA GLY A 25 -12.14 -10.17 19.00
C GLY A 25 -12.17 -9.45 17.64
N LEU A 26 -12.12 -8.11 17.66
CA LEU A 26 -11.79 -7.33 16.49
C LEU A 26 -10.31 -7.59 16.14
N THR A 27 -10.04 -8.55 15.27
CA THR A 27 -8.74 -8.67 14.63
C THR A 27 -8.64 -7.54 13.62
N ALA A 28 -7.98 -6.46 14.00
CA ALA A 28 -7.60 -5.39 13.09
C ALA A 28 -6.74 -5.98 11.97
N GLY A 29 -7.31 -6.09 10.78
CA GLY A 29 -6.62 -6.53 9.56
C GLY A 29 -5.60 -5.51 9.09
N CYS A 30 -4.43 -5.49 9.74
CA CYS A 30 -3.25 -4.76 9.28
C CYS A 30 -2.27 -5.76 8.71
N ALA A 31 -2.33 -6.09 7.42
CA ALA A 31 -1.18 -6.74 6.77
C ALA A 31 -1.32 -7.08 5.27
N GLN A 32 -2.25 -6.48 4.55
CA GLN A 32 -2.42 -6.90 3.14
C GLN A 32 -1.56 -6.10 2.13
N ALA A 33 -0.95 -4.97 2.51
CA ALA A 33 -0.07 -4.21 1.61
C ALA A 33 1.33 -4.81 1.48
N ALA A 34 1.79 -5.56 2.49
CA ALA A 34 3.15 -6.09 2.57
C ALA A 34 3.45 -7.27 1.64
N SER A 35 2.44 -7.88 1.03
CA SER A 35 2.59 -9.03 0.12
C SER A 35 2.17 -8.74 -1.33
N ALA A 36 1.88 -7.50 -1.68
CA ALA A 36 1.48 -7.17 -3.04
C ALA A 36 2.67 -7.39 -4.00
N GLU A 37 2.50 -8.26 -4.97
CA GLU A 37 3.48 -8.46 -6.03
C GLU A 37 3.65 -7.16 -6.81
N LEU A 38 4.89 -6.66 -6.88
CA LEU A 38 5.27 -5.44 -7.57
C LEU A 38 6.23 -5.80 -8.71
N THR A 39 5.77 -5.74 -9.96
CA THR A 39 6.67 -5.89 -11.12
C THR A 39 7.33 -4.56 -11.41
N VAL A 40 8.67 -4.53 -11.54
CA VAL A 40 9.47 -3.31 -11.79
C VAL A 40 10.24 -3.46 -13.10
N TYR A 41 9.87 -2.68 -14.09
CA TYR A 41 10.58 -2.56 -15.36
C TYR A 41 11.63 -1.45 -15.26
N LYS A 42 12.89 -1.78 -15.51
CA LYS A 42 14.02 -0.85 -15.50
C LYS A 42 15.07 -1.25 -16.54
N THR A 43 15.96 -0.32 -16.90
CA THR A 43 17.12 -0.69 -17.71
C THR A 43 18.22 -1.30 -16.84
N PRO A 44 19.08 -2.19 -17.38
CA PRO A 44 20.15 -2.84 -16.62
C PRO A 44 21.11 -1.85 -15.92
N TRP A 45 21.39 -0.73 -16.59
CA TRP A 45 22.34 0.30 -16.11
C TRP A 45 21.73 1.33 -15.15
N CYS A 46 20.43 1.26 -14.84
CA CYS A 46 19.79 2.20 -13.91
C CYS A 46 20.12 1.88 -12.45
N GLY A 47 21.15 2.56 -11.90
CA GLY A 47 21.58 2.36 -10.50
C GLY A 47 20.57 2.87 -9.46
N CYS A 48 20.01 4.07 -9.66
CA CYS A 48 19.01 4.65 -8.75
C CYS A 48 17.72 3.83 -8.67
N CYS A 49 17.34 3.13 -9.76
CA CYS A 49 16.23 2.19 -9.76
C CYS A 49 16.45 1.04 -8.76
N GLY A 50 17.69 0.55 -8.62
CA GLY A 50 18.06 -0.46 -7.63
C GLY A 50 17.89 0.06 -6.20
N GLY A 51 18.21 1.32 -5.96
CA GLY A 51 17.94 2.03 -4.70
C GLY A 51 16.45 2.06 -4.39
N TRP A 52 15.61 2.48 -5.33
CA TRP A 52 14.15 2.48 -5.17
C TRP A 52 13.59 1.08 -4.86
N VAL A 53 14.02 0.06 -5.59
CA VAL A 53 13.64 -1.35 -5.32
C VAL A 53 14.00 -1.75 -3.90
N THR A 54 15.14 -1.29 -3.37
CA THR A 54 15.54 -1.55 -1.98
C THR A 54 14.60 -0.89 -0.98
N HIS A 55 14.16 0.35 -1.24
CA HIS A 55 13.15 1.02 -0.42
C HIS A 55 11.82 0.27 -0.43
N MET A 56 11.38 -0.21 -1.59
CA MET A 56 10.15 -1.00 -1.69
C MET A 56 10.23 -2.31 -0.89
N ARG A 57 11.37 -3.02 -0.94
CA ARG A 57 11.58 -4.22 -0.11
C ARG A 57 11.54 -3.93 1.38
N ARG A 58 12.20 -2.85 1.82
CA ARG A 58 12.19 -2.43 3.24
C ARG A 58 10.79 -2.06 3.73
N ALA A 59 9.94 -1.56 2.84
CA ALA A 59 8.54 -1.26 3.12
C ALA A 59 7.61 -2.49 3.05
N GLY A 60 8.15 -3.70 2.80
CA GLY A 60 7.41 -4.95 2.80
C GLY A 60 6.80 -5.35 1.46
N PHE A 61 7.09 -4.64 0.36
CA PHE A 61 6.70 -5.09 -0.97
C PHE A 61 7.59 -6.22 -1.47
N ALA A 62 7.09 -7.01 -2.42
CA ALA A 62 7.83 -8.09 -3.09
C ALA A 62 8.17 -7.69 -4.56
N PRO A 63 9.19 -6.82 -4.80
CA PRO A 63 9.50 -6.39 -6.15
C PRO A 63 10.18 -7.48 -6.97
N LYS A 64 9.57 -7.79 -8.12
CA LYS A 64 10.12 -8.62 -9.19
C LYS A 64 10.67 -7.70 -10.27
N VAL A 65 11.98 -7.66 -10.44
CA VAL A 65 12.65 -6.82 -11.45
C VAL A 65 12.62 -7.51 -12.80
N VAL A 66 12.23 -6.76 -13.83
CA VAL A 66 12.29 -7.13 -15.23
C VAL A 66 13.17 -6.11 -15.95
N GLU A 67 14.32 -6.53 -16.41
CA GLU A 67 15.23 -5.66 -17.16
C GLU A 67 14.78 -5.57 -18.63
N VAL A 68 14.74 -4.34 -19.15
CA VAL A 68 14.38 -4.02 -20.52
C VAL A 68 15.36 -2.99 -21.08
N GLU A 69 15.66 -3.08 -22.37
CA GLU A 69 16.55 -2.12 -23.05
C GLU A 69 15.88 -0.75 -23.22
N ASP A 70 14.56 -0.75 -23.42
CA ASP A 70 13.76 0.47 -23.60
C ASP A 70 12.45 0.38 -22.79
N LEU A 71 12.14 1.46 -22.08
CA LEU A 71 10.91 1.59 -21.31
C LEU A 71 9.73 2.16 -22.12
N ALA A 72 9.96 2.70 -23.32
CA ALA A 72 8.88 3.29 -24.11
C ALA A 72 7.74 2.31 -24.41
N PRO A 73 7.99 1.05 -24.82
CA PRO A 73 6.92 0.08 -25.02
C PRO A 73 6.14 -0.25 -23.75
N VAL A 74 6.84 -0.29 -22.58
CA VAL A 74 6.21 -0.54 -21.28
C VAL A 74 5.27 0.60 -20.93
N ARG A 75 5.75 1.85 -21.04
CA ARG A 75 4.93 3.05 -20.77
C ARG A 75 3.73 3.14 -21.68
N GLN A 76 3.89 2.87 -22.96
CA GLN A 76 2.79 2.83 -23.94
C GLN A 76 1.74 1.80 -23.53
N LYS A 77 2.16 0.58 -23.18
CA LYS A 77 1.26 -0.50 -22.70
C LYS A 77 0.43 -0.04 -21.51
N TYR A 78 1.05 0.59 -20.54
CA TYR A 78 0.40 1.00 -19.31
C TYR A 78 -0.21 2.41 -19.35
N GLY A 79 -0.08 3.13 -20.47
CA GLY A 79 -0.70 4.44 -20.67
C GLY A 79 -0.04 5.58 -19.91
N ILE A 80 1.28 5.50 -19.71
CA ILE A 80 2.08 6.55 -19.09
C ILE A 80 2.55 7.50 -20.20
N PRO A 81 2.16 8.78 -20.18
CA PRO A 81 2.61 9.74 -21.18
C PRO A 81 4.08 10.12 -20.98
N PHE A 82 4.75 10.51 -22.05
CA PHE A 82 6.16 10.89 -22.02
C PHE A 82 6.46 12.00 -21.02
N THR A 83 5.55 12.96 -20.86
CA THR A 83 5.70 14.09 -19.92
C THR A 83 5.77 13.68 -18.45
N LEU A 84 5.34 12.47 -18.11
CA LEU A 84 5.40 11.89 -16.75
C LEU A 84 6.49 10.83 -16.61
N SER A 85 7.28 10.60 -17.67
CA SER A 85 8.31 9.56 -17.67
C SER A 85 9.41 9.83 -16.66
N SER A 86 9.90 8.77 -16.04
CA SER A 86 11.04 8.75 -15.14
C SER A 86 11.99 7.62 -15.53
N CYS A 87 12.71 6.99 -14.60
CA CYS A 87 13.72 5.99 -14.92
C CYS A 87 13.27 4.53 -14.77
N HIS A 88 12.09 4.27 -14.23
CA HIS A 88 11.51 2.93 -14.14
C HIS A 88 9.98 3.00 -14.03
N THR A 89 9.33 1.88 -14.34
CA THR A 89 7.89 1.69 -14.24
C THR A 89 7.60 0.49 -13.36
N GLY A 90 6.91 0.70 -12.25
CA GLY A 90 6.34 -0.34 -11.40
C GLY A 90 4.89 -0.66 -11.78
N VAL A 91 4.46 -1.90 -11.52
CA VAL A 91 3.06 -2.31 -11.64
C VAL A 91 2.68 -3.12 -10.41
N VAL A 92 1.65 -2.69 -9.69
CA VAL A 92 1.18 -3.31 -8.46
C VAL A 92 -0.34 -3.27 -8.39
N ALA A 93 -0.99 -4.43 -8.18
CA ALA A 93 -2.45 -4.55 -8.06
C ALA A 93 -3.24 -3.81 -9.16
N GLY A 94 -2.70 -3.77 -10.39
CA GLY A 94 -3.30 -3.09 -11.55
C GLY A 94 -2.98 -1.59 -11.68
N TYR A 95 -2.33 -0.98 -10.67
CA TYR A 95 -1.84 0.40 -10.75
C TYR A 95 -0.44 0.47 -11.32
N VAL A 96 -0.15 1.55 -12.05
CA VAL A 96 1.21 1.91 -12.43
C VAL A 96 1.86 2.80 -11.37
N VAL A 97 3.17 2.67 -11.24
CA VAL A 97 4.02 3.48 -10.35
C VAL A 97 5.23 3.93 -11.17
N GLU A 98 5.21 5.16 -11.66
CA GLU A 98 6.27 5.69 -12.51
C GLU A 98 7.28 6.49 -11.69
N GLY A 99 8.54 6.09 -11.75
CA GLY A 99 9.64 6.78 -11.09
C GLY A 99 9.71 6.59 -9.57
N HIS A 100 10.38 7.50 -8.90
CA HIS A 100 10.80 7.41 -7.51
C HIS A 100 9.68 7.72 -6.50
N VAL A 101 8.50 7.12 -6.70
CA VAL A 101 7.34 7.27 -5.81
C VAL A 101 7.67 6.68 -4.43
N PRO A 102 7.47 7.43 -3.34
CA PRO A 102 7.69 6.93 -1.98
C PRO A 102 6.84 5.69 -1.67
N PRO A 103 7.41 4.67 -1.00
CA PRO A 103 6.66 3.46 -0.63
C PRO A 103 5.40 3.71 0.18
N ALA A 104 5.40 4.75 1.03
CA ALA A 104 4.24 5.17 1.80
C ALA A 104 3.06 5.61 0.91
N ASP A 105 3.37 6.30 -0.21
CA ASP A 105 2.37 6.73 -1.17
C ASP A 105 1.79 5.54 -1.94
N VAL A 106 2.64 4.57 -2.31
CA VAL A 106 2.18 3.32 -2.94
C VAL A 106 1.28 2.54 -1.98
N ALA A 107 1.66 2.42 -0.71
CA ALA A 107 0.83 1.78 0.30
C ALA A 107 -0.52 2.51 0.50
N ARG A 108 -0.51 3.84 0.48
CA ARG A 108 -1.72 4.67 0.54
C ARG A 108 -2.62 4.45 -0.67
N LEU A 109 -2.05 4.44 -1.89
CA LEU A 109 -2.78 4.14 -3.13
C LEU A 109 -3.52 2.80 -3.04
N LEU A 110 -2.84 1.76 -2.55
CA LEU A 110 -3.41 0.42 -2.42
C LEU A 110 -4.52 0.32 -1.36
N ARG A 111 -4.47 1.15 -0.32
CA ARG A 111 -5.54 1.23 0.69
C ARG A 111 -6.74 2.01 0.18
N GLU A 112 -6.52 3.18 -0.44
CA GLU A 112 -7.58 4.09 -0.89
C GLU A 112 -8.26 3.64 -2.17
N ARG A 113 -7.56 2.89 -3.02
CA ARG A 113 -8.03 2.34 -4.30
C ARG A 113 -8.79 3.36 -5.17
N PRO A 114 -8.24 4.56 -5.42
CA PRO A 114 -8.91 5.55 -6.24
C PRO A 114 -9.08 5.05 -7.68
N LYS A 115 -10.11 5.56 -8.37
CA LYS A 115 -10.26 5.32 -9.81
C LYS A 115 -9.21 6.15 -10.57
N ALA A 116 -8.07 5.54 -10.87
CA ALA A 116 -6.91 6.15 -11.52
C ALA A 116 -6.07 5.08 -12.21
N LEU A 117 -5.12 5.47 -13.04
CA LEU A 117 -4.11 4.54 -13.58
C LEU A 117 -3.02 4.23 -12.55
N GLY A 118 -2.63 5.21 -11.71
CA GLY A 118 -1.58 5.00 -10.73
C GLY A 118 -0.95 6.28 -10.23
N LEU A 119 0.33 6.19 -9.85
CA LEU A 119 1.13 7.31 -9.35
C LEU A 119 2.32 7.59 -10.26
N ALA A 120 2.77 8.85 -10.28
CA ALA A 120 4.01 9.25 -10.95
C ALA A 120 4.78 10.28 -10.12
N VAL A 121 6.11 10.13 -10.10
CA VAL A 121 7.07 11.18 -9.75
C VAL A 121 7.88 11.42 -11.02
N PRO A 122 7.54 12.45 -11.82
CA PRO A 122 8.26 12.76 -13.05
C PRO A 122 9.71 13.18 -12.76
N GLY A 123 10.60 12.81 -13.65
CA GLY A 123 12.03 13.09 -13.46
C GLY A 123 12.66 12.23 -12.36
N MET A 124 13.66 12.77 -11.68
CA MET A 124 14.46 12.12 -10.65
C MET A 124 14.83 13.13 -9.55
N PRO A 125 13.83 13.63 -8.78
CA PRO A 125 14.11 14.68 -7.79
C PRO A 125 15.05 14.18 -6.70
N LEU A 126 16.02 15.03 -6.32
CA LEU A 126 17.00 14.72 -5.28
C LEU A 126 16.31 14.45 -3.94
N GLY A 127 16.76 13.44 -3.24
CA GLY A 127 16.18 13.01 -1.95
C GLY A 127 14.92 12.14 -2.07
N SER A 128 14.37 11.93 -3.28
CA SER A 128 13.35 10.89 -3.47
C SER A 128 13.96 9.49 -3.27
N PRO A 129 13.16 8.46 -2.92
CA PRO A 129 13.69 7.13 -2.61
C PRO A 129 14.56 6.53 -3.72
N GLY A 130 15.85 6.30 -3.45
CA GLY A 130 16.86 5.85 -4.43
C GLY A 130 17.61 7.00 -5.12
N MET A 131 17.28 8.26 -4.80
CA MET A 131 17.93 9.46 -5.28
C MET A 131 18.59 10.27 -4.13
N GLU A 132 18.85 9.62 -3.02
CA GLU A 132 19.52 10.23 -1.87
C GLU A 132 20.94 10.67 -2.25
N GLN A 133 21.33 11.84 -1.75
CA GLN A 133 22.64 12.41 -2.01
C GLN A 133 23.50 12.43 -0.76
N PRO A 134 24.83 12.26 -0.88
CA PRO A 134 25.76 12.59 0.18
C PRO A 134 25.53 14.04 0.64
N GLY A 135 25.34 14.26 1.95
CA GLY A 135 25.03 15.59 2.49
C GLY A 135 23.54 15.90 2.64
N GLY A 136 22.64 14.99 2.21
CA GLY A 136 21.21 15.07 2.52
C GLY A 136 20.43 16.13 1.74
N ALA A 137 20.93 16.58 0.58
CA ALA A 137 20.19 17.51 -0.27
C ALA A 137 18.84 16.91 -0.71
N VAL A 138 17.75 17.65 -0.51
CA VAL A 138 16.38 17.24 -0.87
C VAL A 138 15.74 18.36 -1.70
N GLU A 139 15.16 17.99 -2.83
CA GLU A 139 14.28 18.85 -3.62
C GLU A 139 12.84 18.67 -3.19
N ARG A 140 12.07 19.75 -3.24
CA ARG A 140 10.63 19.63 -3.07
C ARG A 140 10.02 19.01 -4.33
N PHE A 141 9.27 17.93 -4.18
CA PHE A 141 8.61 17.25 -5.29
C PHE A 141 7.19 16.79 -4.92
N GLN A 142 6.44 16.41 -5.92
CA GLN A 142 5.08 15.88 -5.74
C GLN A 142 4.98 14.46 -6.30
N THR A 143 4.29 13.62 -5.57
CA THR A 143 3.67 12.43 -6.13
C THR A 143 2.35 12.85 -6.77
N LEU A 144 2.19 12.54 -8.05
CA LEU A 144 1.01 12.83 -8.84
C LEU A 144 0.14 11.59 -8.96
N LEU A 145 -1.18 11.72 -8.79
CA LEU A 145 -2.14 10.70 -9.17
C LEU A 145 -2.43 10.82 -10.66
N LEU A 146 -2.03 9.84 -11.45
CA LEU A 146 -2.30 9.73 -12.88
C LEU A 146 -3.72 9.18 -13.07
N LEU A 147 -4.62 10.01 -13.58
CA LEU A 147 -6.04 9.70 -13.65
C LEU A 147 -6.39 8.83 -14.86
N ASP A 148 -5.76 9.09 -16.00
CA ASP A 148 -6.06 8.40 -17.26
C ASP A 148 -4.90 8.47 -18.27
N ARG A 149 -5.08 7.81 -19.40
CA ARG A 149 -4.10 7.75 -20.51
C ARG A 149 -3.88 9.08 -21.24
N SER A 150 -4.71 10.09 -21.02
CA SER A 150 -4.49 11.43 -21.59
C SER A 150 -3.43 12.23 -20.82
N GLY A 151 -2.95 11.71 -19.71
CA GLY A 151 -1.94 12.36 -18.88
C GLY A 151 -2.53 13.34 -17.87
N ARG A 152 -3.84 13.32 -17.64
CA ARG A 152 -4.45 14.12 -16.57
C ARG A 152 -3.97 13.64 -15.22
N THR A 153 -3.54 14.59 -14.40
CA THR A 153 -3.04 14.32 -13.05
C THR A 153 -3.68 15.24 -12.03
N ARG A 154 -3.54 14.87 -10.77
CA ARG A 154 -3.72 15.76 -9.62
C ARG A 154 -2.67 15.46 -8.56
N PRO A 155 -2.31 16.43 -7.70
CA PRO A 155 -1.43 16.15 -6.57
C PRO A 155 -2.00 15.02 -5.70
N PHE A 156 -1.12 14.08 -5.32
CA PHE A 156 -1.41 13.01 -4.38
C PHE A 156 -0.71 13.27 -3.05
N ALA A 157 0.59 13.58 -3.08
CA ALA A 157 1.37 13.96 -1.91
C ALA A 157 2.44 15.00 -2.28
N THR A 158 2.96 15.73 -1.29
CA THR A 158 4.09 16.65 -1.44
C THR A 158 5.17 16.23 -0.46
N HIS A 159 6.44 16.26 -0.91
CA HIS A 159 7.63 15.83 -0.20
C HIS A 159 8.73 16.90 -0.28
N GLY A 160 9.65 16.88 0.71
CA GLY A 160 10.77 17.83 0.82
C GLY A 160 10.63 18.84 1.93
#